data_106bd20347651cdd56dda281148300d2
#
_entry.id   106bd20347651cdd56dda281148300d2
#
_cell.length_a   1.000
_cell.length_b   1.000
_cell.length_c   1.000
_cell.angle_alpha   90.00
_cell.angle_beta   90.00
_cell.angle_gamma   90.00
#
_symmetry.space_group_name_H-M   'P 1'
#
loop_
_entity.id
_entity.type
_entity.pdbx_description
1 polymer ?
#
loop_
_entity_poly.entity_id
_entity_poly.type
_entity_poly.pdbx_seq_one_letter_code
_entity_poly.pdbx_strand_id
1 'polypeptide(L)'
;MAYDDYIKAGKIAGEVRENVRNTDWVGKTVYEICEYVESEIRKRGAKCAFPVNTSINEVAAHYTAEPNDELTITEDDLVKIDLGAQIDGYIADTAVTVCYNPQ
;
A
#
# COMPACT_ATOMS: atom_id res chain seq x y z
N MET A 1 -8.45 -24.56 -3.85
CA MET A 1 -8.03 -24.63 -5.23
C MET A 1 -7.25 -23.40 -5.64
N ALA A 2 -6.34 -23.57 -6.58
CA ALA A 2 -5.45 -22.49 -7.03
C ALA A 2 -6.19 -21.24 -7.48
N TYR A 3 -7.27 -21.41 -8.23
CA TYR A 3 -8.05 -20.30 -8.75
C TYR A 3 -8.70 -19.50 -7.63
N ASP A 4 -9.21 -20.20 -6.61
CA ASP A 4 -9.84 -19.55 -5.46
C ASP A 4 -8.82 -18.72 -4.66
N ASP A 5 -7.60 -19.23 -4.54
CA ASP A 5 -6.54 -18.51 -3.84
C ASP A 5 -6.14 -17.23 -4.59
N TYR A 6 -6.12 -17.30 -5.93
CA TYR A 6 -5.84 -16.14 -6.76
C TYR A 6 -6.93 -15.07 -6.58
N ILE A 7 -8.19 -15.47 -6.63
CA ILE A 7 -9.32 -14.55 -6.45
C ILE A 7 -9.27 -13.93 -5.06
N LYS A 8 -8.99 -14.75 -4.04
CA LYS A 8 -8.92 -14.27 -2.67
C LYS A 8 -7.79 -13.25 -2.49
N ALA A 9 -6.62 -13.51 -3.08
CA ALA A 9 -5.51 -12.56 -3.02
C ALA A 9 -5.90 -11.23 -3.68
N GLY A 10 -6.57 -11.28 -4.82
CA GLY A 10 -7.04 -10.08 -5.51
C GLY A 10 -8.06 -9.30 -4.70
N LYS A 11 -8.97 -9.99 -4.05
CA LYS A 11 -9.97 -9.36 -3.20
C LYS A 11 -9.31 -8.65 -2.02
N ILE A 12 -8.35 -9.31 -1.39
CA ILE A 12 -7.62 -8.73 -0.26
C ILE A 12 -6.86 -7.49 -0.70
N ALA A 13 -6.11 -7.59 -1.80
CA ALA A 13 -5.36 -6.44 -2.31
C ALA A 13 -6.28 -5.26 -2.63
N GLY A 14 -7.43 -5.54 -3.24
CA GLY A 14 -8.40 -4.51 -3.57
C GLY A 14 -9.02 -3.85 -2.35
N GLU A 15 -9.34 -4.63 -1.32
CA GLU A 15 -9.89 -4.09 -0.07
C GLU A 15 -8.89 -3.20 0.63
N VAL A 16 -7.63 -3.62 0.69
CA VAL A 16 -6.58 -2.81 1.32
C VAL A 16 -6.36 -1.53 0.53
N ARG A 17 -6.34 -1.62 -0.80
CA ARG A 17 -6.23 -0.44 -1.66
C ARG A 17 -7.32 0.59 -1.36
N GLU A 18 -8.57 0.14 -1.25
CA GLU A 18 -9.68 1.06 -0.98
C GLU A 18 -9.60 1.66 0.42
N ASN A 19 -9.15 0.90 1.40
CA ASN A 19 -8.92 1.43 2.74
C ASN A 19 -7.85 2.51 2.75
N VAL A 20 -6.77 2.31 1.99
CA VAL A 20 -5.72 3.32 1.86
C VAL A 20 -6.29 4.58 1.21
N ARG A 21 -7.07 4.40 0.14
CA ARG A 21 -7.67 5.53 -0.57
C ARG A 21 -8.57 6.37 0.34
N ASN A 22 -9.28 5.71 1.25
CA ASN A 22 -10.26 6.36 2.11
C ASN A 22 -9.69 6.87 3.43
N THR A 23 -8.39 6.72 3.63
CA THR A 23 -7.72 7.19 4.84
C THR A 23 -6.98 8.49 4.55
N ASP A 24 -7.06 9.44 5.47
CA ASP A 24 -6.33 10.70 5.37
C ASP A 24 -4.90 10.49 5.89
N TRP A 25 -3.94 10.60 5.00
CA TRP A 25 -2.53 10.36 5.33
C TRP A 25 -1.75 11.65 5.58
N VAL A 26 -2.38 12.80 5.49
CA VAL A 26 -1.70 14.08 5.77
C VAL A 26 -1.19 14.07 7.20
N GLY A 27 0.09 14.39 7.39
CA GLY A 27 0.72 14.37 8.71
C GLY A 27 1.26 13.02 9.12
N LYS A 28 0.98 11.96 8.36
CA LYS A 28 1.52 10.63 8.64
C LYS A 28 2.84 10.44 7.91
N THR A 29 3.69 9.56 8.45
CA THR A 29 4.95 9.24 7.79
C THR A 29 4.74 8.18 6.72
N VAL A 30 5.67 8.11 5.78
CA VAL A 30 5.66 7.04 4.77
C VAL A 30 5.75 5.68 5.47
N TYR A 31 6.53 5.59 6.54
CA TYR A 31 6.64 4.36 7.32
C TYR A 31 5.27 3.93 7.87
N GLU A 32 4.47 4.86 8.38
CA GLU A 32 3.14 4.56 8.90
C GLU A 32 2.21 4.00 7.82
N ILE A 33 2.31 4.53 6.60
CA ILE A 33 1.54 4.01 5.47
C ILE A 33 1.92 2.57 5.18
N CYS A 34 3.22 2.30 5.10
CA CYS A 34 3.71 0.94 4.81
C CYS A 34 3.30 -0.04 5.89
N GLU A 35 3.42 0.36 7.16
CA GLU A 35 3.02 -0.48 8.29
C GLU A 35 1.52 -0.79 8.25
N TYR A 36 0.71 0.21 7.95
CA TYR A 36 -0.74 0.03 7.84
C TYR A 36 -1.07 -0.99 6.75
N VAL A 37 -0.50 -0.82 5.56
CA VAL A 37 -0.80 -1.69 4.41
C VAL A 37 -0.39 -3.12 4.73
N GLU A 38 0.81 -3.32 5.24
CA GLU A 38 1.29 -4.67 5.56
C GLU A 38 0.46 -5.33 6.64
N SER A 39 0.09 -4.57 7.66
CA SER A 39 -0.75 -5.06 8.74
C SER A 39 -2.13 -5.48 8.23
N GLU A 40 -2.73 -4.68 7.35
CA GLU A 40 -4.05 -4.97 6.81
C GLU A 40 -4.05 -6.20 5.90
N ILE A 41 -2.98 -6.41 5.14
CA ILE A 41 -2.83 -7.61 4.33
C ILE A 41 -2.76 -8.84 5.23
N ARG A 42 -1.92 -8.80 6.26
CA ARG A 42 -1.77 -9.93 7.19
C ARG A 42 -3.05 -10.22 7.97
N LYS A 43 -3.77 -9.19 8.39
CA LYS A 43 -5.04 -9.33 9.09
C LYS A 43 -6.06 -10.13 8.29
N ARG A 44 -6.02 -10.00 6.98
CA ARG A 44 -6.96 -10.68 6.10
C ARG A 44 -6.52 -12.09 5.70
N GLY A 45 -5.42 -12.56 6.30
CA GLY A 45 -4.96 -13.93 6.11
C GLY A 45 -4.03 -14.13 4.92
N ALA A 46 -3.50 -13.05 4.36
CA ALA A 46 -2.54 -13.14 3.27
C ALA A 46 -1.15 -12.70 3.76
N LYS A 47 -0.15 -12.93 2.92
CA LYS A 47 1.20 -12.41 3.13
C LYS A 47 1.43 -11.29 2.13
N CYS A 48 2.37 -10.40 2.44
CA CYS A 48 2.79 -9.39 1.49
C CYS A 48 3.60 -10.07 0.40
N ALA A 49 3.22 -9.82 -0.87
CA ALA A 49 3.91 -10.42 -2.01
C ALA A 49 5.29 -9.79 -2.21
N PHE A 50 5.42 -8.52 -1.83
CA PHE A 50 6.66 -7.76 -1.89
C PHE A 50 6.55 -6.63 -0.86
N PRO A 51 7.68 -6.00 -0.47
CA PRO A 51 7.61 -4.86 0.43
C PRO A 51 6.79 -3.73 -0.19
N VAL A 52 5.97 -3.07 0.62
CA VAL A 52 5.15 -1.96 0.14
C VAL A 52 6.06 -0.85 -0.36
N ASN A 53 5.85 -0.44 -1.60
CA ASN A 53 6.61 0.64 -2.21
C ASN A 53 5.77 1.91 -2.23
N THR A 54 6.37 3.00 -1.81
CA THR A 54 5.71 4.30 -1.78
C THR A 54 6.56 5.31 -2.54
N SER A 55 5.96 6.05 -3.44
CA SER A 55 6.63 7.19 -4.05
C SER A 55 5.81 8.44 -3.82
N ILE A 56 6.52 9.55 -3.57
CA ILE A 56 5.91 10.83 -3.28
C ILE A 56 6.25 11.78 -4.43
N ASN A 57 5.22 12.32 -5.03
CA ASN A 57 5.34 13.16 -6.22
C ASN A 57 6.00 12.34 -7.34
N GLU A 58 7.04 12.81 -7.96
CA GLU A 58 7.69 12.05 -9.02
C GLU A 58 9.05 11.50 -8.58
N VAL A 59 9.25 11.42 -7.26
CA VAL A 59 10.54 11.00 -6.72
C VAL A 59 10.52 9.52 -6.38
N ALA A 60 11.48 8.81 -6.91
CA ALA A 60 11.92 7.46 -6.56
C ALA A 60 10.83 6.39 -6.43
N ALA A 61 10.74 5.55 -7.42
CA ALA A 61 9.77 4.48 -7.52
C ALA A 61 9.97 3.33 -6.54
N HIS A 62 11.01 3.26 -5.76
CA HIS A 62 11.30 2.11 -4.92
C HIS A 62 11.69 2.49 -3.51
N TYR A 63 11.06 3.56 -3.03
CA TYR A 63 11.29 4.01 -1.68
C TYR A 63 10.67 3.03 -0.69
N THR A 64 11.50 2.45 0.18
CA THR A 64 11.05 1.61 1.28
C THR A 64 11.33 2.36 2.57
N ALA A 65 10.29 2.63 3.34
CA ALA A 65 10.41 3.45 4.53
C ALA A 65 11.14 2.72 5.66
N GLU A 66 11.99 3.44 6.34
CA GLU A 66 12.67 2.96 7.53
C GLU A 66 11.89 3.41 8.78
N PRO A 67 11.98 2.68 9.91
CA PRO A 67 11.26 3.08 11.13
C PRO A 67 11.58 4.48 11.62
N ASN A 68 12.77 4.97 11.33
CA ASN A 68 13.22 6.30 11.77
C ASN A 68 12.98 7.39 10.74
N ASP A 69 12.28 7.07 9.66
CA ASP A 69 12.02 8.02 8.61
C ASP A 69 10.99 9.05 9.07
N GLU A 70 11.37 10.31 9.07
CA GLU A 70 10.51 11.41 9.51
C GLU A 70 9.76 12.08 8.36
N LEU A 71 9.92 11.58 7.13
CA LEU A 71 9.24 12.15 5.99
C LEU A 71 7.72 11.99 6.13
N THR A 72 7.02 13.09 6.22
CA THR A 72 5.56 13.08 6.38
C THR A 72 4.88 13.54 5.10
N ILE A 73 3.65 13.06 4.94
CA ILE A 73 2.81 13.42 3.80
C ILE A 73 2.19 14.79 4.06
N THR A 74 2.23 15.65 3.06
CA THR A 74 1.57 16.95 3.12
C THR A 74 0.37 16.96 2.17
N GLU A 75 -0.49 17.96 2.33
CA GLU A 75 -1.68 18.09 1.49
C GLU A 75 -1.34 18.38 0.02
N ASP A 76 -0.10 18.77 -0.27
CA ASP A 76 0.34 19.05 -1.65
C ASP A 76 0.98 17.85 -2.33
N ASP A 77 1.13 16.74 -1.62
CA ASP A 77 1.83 15.57 -2.15
C ASP A 77 0.89 14.69 -2.98
N LEU A 78 1.46 14.13 -4.03
CA LEU A 78 0.86 13.04 -4.80
C LEU A 78 1.59 11.76 -4.36
N VAL A 79 0.86 10.85 -3.74
CA VAL A 79 1.44 9.65 -3.14
C VAL A 79 0.95 8.42 -3.90
N LYS A 80 1.89 7.62 -4.40
CA LYS A 80 1.58 6.35 -5.05
C LYS A 80 2.04 5.22 -4.16
N ILE A 81 1.17 4.26 -3.94
CA ILE A 81 1.45 3.13 -3.06
C ILE A 81 1.21 1.85 -3.84
N ASP A 82 2.27 1.04 -4.00
CA ASP A 82 2.20 -0.27 -4.64
C ASP A 82 2.16 -1.33 -3.56
N LEU A 83 1.19 -2.22 -3.65
CA LEU A 83 1.04 -3.28 -2.68
C LEU A 83 0.67 -4.59 -3.37
N GLY A 84 0.97 -5.69 -2.72
CA GLY A 84 0.63 -7.00 -3.25
C GLY A 84 0.34 -7.97 -2.13
N ALA A 85 -0.64 -8.83 -2.36
CA ALA A 85 -1.02 -9.88 -1.43
C ALA A 85 -0.75 -11.24 -2.08
N GLN A 86 -0.35 -12.23 -1.27
CA GLN A 86 -0.17 -13.58 -1.77
C GLN A 86 -0.83 -14.59 -0.85
N ILE A 87 -1.43 -15.59 -1.47
CA ILE A 87 -2.01 -16.75 -0.78
C ILE A 87 -1.48 -17.99 -1.49
N ASP A 88 -0.73 -18.80 -0.76
CA ASP A 88 -0.13 -20.04 -1.28
C ASP A 88 0.64 -19.83 -2.60
N GLY A 89 1.35 -18.72 -2.70
CA GLY A 89 2.13 -18.40 -3.89
C GLY A 89 1.38 -17.69 -4.99
N TYR A 90 0.06 -17.55 -4.88
CA TYR A 90 -0.74 -16.81 -5.86
C TYR A 90 -0.76 -15.33 -5.50
N ILE A 91 -0.26 -14.52 -6.40
CA ILE A 91 0.02 -13.11 -6.17
C ILE A 91 -0.99 -12.23 -6.89
N ALA A 92 -1.51 -11.24 -6.17
CA ALA A 92 -2.29 -10.15 -6.75
C ALA A 92 -1.65 -8.85 -6.32
N ASP A 93 -1.30 -8.00 -7.28
CA ASP A 93 -0.74 -6.70 -6.99
C ASP A 93 -1.70 -5.60 -7.46
N THR A 94 -1.59 -4.45 -6.84
CA THR A 94 -2.38 -3.29 -7.19
C THR A 94 -1.65 -2.04 -6.74
N ALA A 95 -2.15 -0.89 -7.18
CA ALA A 95 -1.59 0.39 -6.79
C ALA A 95 -2.71 1.37 -6.52
N VAL A 96 -2.44 2.34 -5.69
CA VAL A 96 -3.37 3.42 -5.41
C VAL A 96 -2.60 4.74 -5.39
N THR A 97 -3.23 5.79 -5.93
CA THR A 97 -2.68 7.13 -5.89
C THR A 97 -3.59 7.99 -5.02
N VAL A 98 -2.99 8.68 -4.07
CA VAL A 98 -3.71 9.55 -3.15
C VAL A 98 -3.24 10.99 -3.38
N CYS A 99 -4.18 11.90 -3.54
CA CYS A 99 -3.89 13.32 -3.76
C CYS A 99 -4.95 14.13 -3.03
N TYR A 100 -4.50 15.00 -2.13
CA TYR A 100 -5.42 15.78 -1.29
C TYR A 100 -5.64 17.20 -1.81
N ASN A 101 -4.82 17.63 -2.74
CA ASN A 101 -4.92 18.97 -3.31
C ASN A 101 -4.80 18.85 -4.84
N PRO A 102 -5.92 18.57 -5.52
CA PRO A 102 -5.91 18.35 -6.98
C PRO A 102 -5.37 19.57 -7.73
N GLN A 103 -4.51 19.30 -8.66
CA GLN A 103 -3.88 20.33 -9.49
C GLN A 103 -4.74 20.61 -10.71
#